data_66f4bd320ea711d6d2b60bfdbc7900ba
#
_entry.id   66f4bd320ea711d6d2b60bfdbc7900ba
#
_cell.length_a   1.000
_cell.length_b   1.000
_cell.length_c   1.000
_cell.angle_alpha   90.00
_cell.angle_beta   90.00
_cell.angle_gamma   90.00
#
_symmetry.space_group_name_H-M   'P 1'
#
loop_
_entity.id
_entity.type
_entity.pdbx_description
1 polymer ?
#
loop_
_entity_poly.entity_id
_entity_poly.type
_entity_poly.pdbx_seq_one_letter_code
_entity_poly.pdbx_strand_id
1 'polypeptide(L)'
;MKWSYTPEIKGVSFKVDLQELVDLCLPSCSFLATRETFCVVNSILKERLLLLLAWTGKYVFWNVYGDCDNFGMLTGHTNAITDMHFSTDGTVLYTASADKTVMCWDTTSGTRVKKLKGHSSFVNCVHSARRGPSLVVSGGDDCTVLIWDVRKKRPATTLQNTFQVTAVTFNDTSEQVISGGIDNDMKVWDLRKNGLLYRMRGHNDTVTGLSLSPDGSYVLSNAMDNTVRIWDVRPFAPQERCVKIFQGHQHNFENILLRCSWSPDGRRVAAGSSDRHAYIWDTTTRHILYKLPGHNGSVNTVEFHPKEPIIMSVSNDKQIFIGEIE
;
A
#
# COMPACT_ATOMS: atom_id res chain seq x y z
N MET A 1 27.08 26.80 5.39
CA MET A 1 27.33 26.25 4.04
C MET A 1 26.01 25.77 3.49
N LYS A 2 25.51 26.45 2.45
CA LYS A 2 24.25 26.12 1.79
C LYS A 2 24.46 24.93 0.85
N TRP A 3 23.82 23.81 1.10
CA TRP A 3 23.68 22.74 0.13
C TRP A 3 22.26 22.81 -0.44
N SER A 4 22.13 23.45 -1.57
CA SER A 4 20.94 23.40 -2.40
C SER A 4 21.26 22.48 -3.59
N TYR A 5 20.96 21.19 -3.45
CA TYR A 5 20.89 20.31 -4.59
C TYR A 5 19.42 19.99 -4.81
N THR A 6 18.81 20.69 -5.75
CA THR A 6 17.56 20.27 -6.39
C THR A 6 17.95 19.70 -7.74
N PRO A 7 17.95 18.37 -7.95
CA PRO A 7 18.07 17.84 -9.28
C PRO A 7 16.82 18.24 -10.06
N GLU A 8 17.01 18.90 -11.20
CA GLU A 8 15.94 19.17 -12.15
C GLU A 8 15.43 17.84 -12.70
N ILE A 9 14.15 17.59 -12.50
CA ILE A 9 13.47 16.43 -13.10
C ILE A 9 13.30 16.76 -14.59
N LYS A 10 14.11 16.14 -15.44
CA LYS A 10 13.86 16.09 -16.87
C LYS A 10 12.87 14.98 -17.15
N GLY A 11 11.59 15.26 -17.02
CA GLY A 11 10.54 14.30 -17.32
C GLY A 11 9.20 15.02 -17.50
N VAL A 12 8.41 14.54 -18.42
CA VAL A 12 7.06 15.02 -18.65
C VAL A 12 6.21 14.59 -17.46
N SER A 13 5.86 15.51 -16.58
CA SER A 13 4.90 15.23 -15.53
C SER A 13 3.50 15.31 -16.13
N PHE A 14 2.84 14.18 -16.27
CA PHE A 14 1.41 14.16 -16.57
C PHE A 14 0.63 14.41 -15.28
N LYS A 15 -0.20 15.46 -15.32
CA LYS A 15 -1.11 15.79 -14.24
C LYS A 15 -2.49 15.31 -14.66
N VAL A 16 -3.00 14.29 -13.98
CA VAL A 16 -4.38 13.85 -14.15
C VAL A 16 -5.23 14.52 -13.09
N ASP A 17 -6.15 15.39 -13.49
CA ASP A 17 -7.10 16.00 -12.56
C ASP A 17 -8.31 15.07 -12.42
N LEU A 18 -8.45 14.50 -11.24
CA LEU A 18 -9.50 13.55 -10.92
C LEU A 18 -10.86 14.24 -10.67
N GLN A 19 -10.90 15.58 -10.62
CA GLN A 19 -12.14 16.31 -10.44
C GLN A 19 -13.05 16.20 -11.67
N GLU A 20 -12.52 16.21 -12.89
CA GLU A 20 -13.29 15.99 -14.11
C GLU A 20 -13.95 14.62 -14.18
N LEU A 21 -13.38 13.64 -13.49
CA LEU A 21 -13.89 12.25 -13.47
C LEU A 21 -14.97 12.03 -12.41
N VAL A 22 -14.88 12.73 -11.29
CA VAL A 22 -15.95 12.72 -10.28
C VAL A 22 -17.21 13.35 -10.89
N ASP A 23 -17.07 14.37 -11.70
CA ASP A 23 -18.21 15.06 -12.36
C ASP A 23 -18.83 14.21 -13.49
N LEU A 24 -18.04 13.39 -14.18
CA LEU A 24 -18.57 12.44 -15.19
C LEU A 24 -19.29 11.21 -14.56
N CYS A 25 -19.01 10.89 -13.33
CA CYS A 25 -19.63 9.74 -12.63
C CYS A 25 -20.87 10.08 -11.79
N LEU A 26 -21.26 11.34 -11.68
CA LEU A 26 -22.40 11.79 -10.85
C LEU A 26 -23.42 12.66 -11.63
N PRO A 27 -24.36 12.06 -12.37
CA PRO A 27 -25.64 12.70 -12.53
C PRO A 27 -26.50 12.41 -11.26
N SER A 28 -26.72 13.44 -10.45
CA SER A 28 -27.63 13.44 -9.31
C SER A 28 -27.15 12.79 -7.99
N CYS A 29 -26.26 13.47 -7.25
CA CYS A 29 -26.30 13.45 -5.79
C CYS A 29 -25.63 14.72 -5.25
N SER A 30 -26.46 15.71 -4.97
CA SER A 30 -26.12 16.84 -4.13
C SER A 30 -26.06 16.36 -2.68
N PHE A 31 -24.89 16.00 -2.19
CA PHE A 31 -24.63 15.88 -0.76
C PHE A 31 -23.20 16.30 -0.44
N LEU A 32 -23.10 17.15 0.54
CA LEU A 32 -21.92 17.81 1.11
C LEU A 32 -20.66 16.93 1.10
N ALA A 33 -19.66 17.40 0.38
CA ALA A 33 -18.31 16.85 0.36
C ALA A 33 -17.62 17.06 1.71
N THR A 34 -17.66 16.09 2.57
CA THR A 34 -16.75 15.99 3.71
C THR A 34 -15.47 15.27 3.28
N ARG A 35 -14.45 15.91 3.44
CA ARG A 35 -12.98 15.91 3.43
C ARG A 35 -12.17 14.61 3.38
N GLU A 36 -12.60 13.47 2.91
CA GLU A 36 -11.73 12.29 2.92
C GLU A 36 -11.74 11.51 1.60
N THR A 37 -10.79 11.86 0.73
CA THR A 37 -10.55 11.09 -0.50
C THR A 37 -9.32 10.22 -0.27
N PHE A 38 -9.50 8.93 -0.02
CA PHE A 38 -8.39 7.97 0.02
C PHE A 38 -8.12 7.49 -1.39
N CYS A 39 -6.90 7.70 -1.86
CA CYS A 39 -6.38 7.07 -3.07
C CYS A 39 -5.39 5.99 -2.66
N VAL A 40 -5.64 4.77 -3.06
CA VAL A 40 -4.69 3.67 -2.92
C VAL A 40 -4.25 3.25 -4.30
N VAL A 41 -2.95 3.18 -4.49
CA VAL A 41 -2.33 2.66 -5.71
C VAL A 41 -1.49 1.49 -5.33
N ASN A 42 -1.62 0.41 -6.04
CA ASN A 42 -0.77 -0.73 -5.85
C ASN A 42 -0.33 -1.29 -7.20
N SER A 43 0.92 -1.55 -7.26
CA SER A 43 1.78 -2.11 -8.28
C SER A 43 1.22 -2.40 -9.69
N ILE A 44 2.06 -2.08 -10.59
CA ILE A 44 2.01 -2.21 -12.03
C ILE A 44 2.19 -3.67 -12.42
N LEU A 45 1.28 -4.17 -13.21
CA LEU A 45 1.42 -5.44 -13.90
C LEU A 45 1.51 -5.23 -15.40
N LYS A 46 2.58 -5.72 -16.02
CA LYS A 46 2.76 -5.84 -17.47
C LYS A 46 2.30 -4.62 -18.28
N GLU A 47 3.01 -3.49 -18.14
CA GLU A 47 2.84 -2.33 -19.03
C GLU A 47 1.53 -1.53 -18.93
N ARG A 48 0.70 -1.77 -17.92
CA ARG A 48 -0.53 -1.00 -17.67
C ARG A 48 -0.60 -0.57 -16.24
N LEU A 49 -0.80 0.71 -16.00
CA LEU A 49 -0.94 1.27 -14.66
C LEU A 49 -2.38 1.05 -14.17
N LEU A 50 -2.49 0.63 -12.94
CA LEU A 50 -3.74 0.60 -12.23
C LEU A 50 -3.79 1.73 -11.24
N LEU A 51 -4.71 2.62 -11.46
CA LEU A 51 -4.97 3.74 -10.59
C LEU A 51 -6.34 3.61 -9.97
N LEU A 52 -6.44 3.83 -8.69
CA LEU A 52 -7.68 3.62 -7.97
C LEU A 52 -8.13 4.85 -7.21
N LEU A 53 -9.38 5.20 -7.45
CA LEU A 53 -10.12 6.17 -6.66
C LEU A 53 -11.06 5.43 -5.73
N ALA A 54 -10.82 5.53 -4.44
CA ALA A 54 -11.42 4.68 -3.44
C ALA A 54 -12.68 5.21 -2.73
N TRP A 55 -13.12 6.44 -3.01
CA TRP A 55 -14.22 7.06 -2.25
C TRP A 55 -15.62 6.45 -2.51
N THR A 56 -15.89 6.03 -3.73
CA THR A 56 -17.25 5.62 -4.14
C THR A 56 -17.45 4.11 -4.24
N GLY A 57 -16.50 3.31 -3.77
CA GLY A 57 -16.53 1.85 -3.99
C GLY A 57 -16.29 1.45 -5.45
N LYS A 58 -15.77 2.36 -6.26
CA LYS A 58 -15.46 2.16 -7.67
C LYS A 58 -13.96 2.18 -7.89
N TYR A 59 -13.48 1.39 -8.83
CA TYR A 59 -12.10 1.32 -9.28
C TYR A 59 -12.01 1.78 -10.72
N VAL A 60 -10.97 2.50 -11.03
CA VAL A 60 -10.71 3.00 -12.38
C VAL A 60 -9.31 2.58 -12.82
N PHE A 61 -9.22 2.00 -14.01
CA PHE A 61 -7.97 1.56 -14.61
C PHE A 61 -7.49 2.57 -15.64
N TRP A 62 -6.21 2.92 -15.59
CA TRP A 62 -5.58 3.88 -16.46
C TRP A 62 -4.36 3.28 -17.13
N ASN A 63 -4.08 3.71 -18.35
CA ASN A 63 -2.82 3.44 -19.03
C ASN A 63 -1.72 4.37 -18.52
N VAL A 64 -0.49 3.85 -18.30
CA VAL A 64 0.68 4.68 -17.95
C VAL A 64 1.19 5.45 -19.14
N TYR A 65 1.03 4.91 -20.34
CA TYR A 65 1.60 5.41 -21.56
C TYR A 65 0.55 6.09 -22.45
N GLY A 66 0.98 7.07 -23.23
CA GLY A 66 0.12 7.85 -24.10
C GLY A 66 -0.72 8.88 -23.35
N ASP A 67 -1.97 9.04 -23.76
CA ASP A 67 -2.87 10.07 -23.22
C ASP A 67 -3.47 9.72 -21.85
N CYS A 68 -2.95 8.69 -21.17
CA CYS A 68 -3.41 8.24 -19.85
C CYS A 68 -4.92 7.93 -19.81
N ASP A 69 -5.43 7.24 -20.83
CA ASP A 69 -6.85 6.92 -20.94
C ASP A 69 -7.36 5.95 -19.88
N ASN A 70 -8.57 6.21 -19.43
CA ASN A 70 -9.33 5.27 -18.62
C ASN A 70 -9.86 4.14 -19.51
N PHE A 71 -9.46 2.90 -19.24
CA PHE A 71 -9.88 1.74 -20.02
C PHE A 71 -10.82 0.78 -19.29
N GLY A 72 -11.11 0.99 -18.02
CA GLY A 72 -11.99 0.11 -17.26
C GLY A 72 -12.38 0.62 -15.89
N MET A 73 -13.54 0.18 -15.43
CA MET A 73 -14.05 0.50 -14.11
C MET A 73 -14.65 -0.74 -13.44
N LEU A 74 -14.27 -1.01 -12.19
CA LEU A 74 -14.86 -2.05 -11.37
C LEU A 74 -15.82 -1.43 -10.35
N THR A 75 -17.00 -2.01 -10.22
CA THR A 75 -18.02 -1.57 -9.27
C THR A 75 -18.52 -2.74 -8.44
N GLY A 76 -18.68 -2.55 -7.12
CA GLY A 76 -19.21 -3.63 -6.29
C GLY A 76 -19.05 -3.46 -4.79
N HIS A 77 -18.04 -2.73 -4.32
CA HIS A 77 -17.97 -2.34 -2.92
C HIS A 77 -19.04 -1.28 -2.60
N THR A 78 -19.57 -1.35 -1.39
CA THR A 78 -20.63 -0.42 -0.91
C THR A 78 -20.07 0.73 -0.07
N ASN A 79 -18.77 0.69 0.24
CA ASN A 79 -18.09 1.71 1.01
C ASN A 79 -16.67 1.92 0.47
N ALA A 80 -15.95 2.88 1.06
CA ALA A 80 -14.59 3.24 0.69
C ALA A 80 -13.65 2.02 0.63
N ILE A 81 -12.76 2.05 -0.32
CA ILE A 81 -11.72 1.06 -0.49
C ILE A 81 -10.49 1.55 0.24
N THR A 82 -9.91 0.69 1.04
CA THR A 82 -8.79 1.01 1.93
C THR A 82 -7.46 0.51 1.40
N ASP A 83 -7.49 -0.63 0.70
CA ASP A 83 -6.28 -1.25 0.18
C ASP A 83 -6.56 -2.19 -0.97
N MET A 84 -5.52 -2.50 -1.74
CA MET A 84 -5.57 -3.49 -2.79
C MET A 84 -4.20 -4.12 -3.06
N HIS A 85 -4.24 -5.31 -3.60
CA HIS A 85 -3.04 -6.03 -3.98
C HIS A 85 -3.31 -6.98 -5.14
N PHE A 86 -2.38 -7.06 -6.09
CA PHE A 86 -2.47 -8.04 -7.19
C PHE A 86 -1.96 -9.41 -6.75
N SER A 87 -2.46 -10.43 -7.42
CA SER A 87 -1.79 -11.74 -7.43
C SER A 87 -0.46 -11.63 -8.19
N THR A 88 0.46 -12.54 -7.91
CA THR A 88 1.80 -12.53 -8.53
C THR A 88 1.79 -12.73 -10.04
N ASP A 89 0.79 -13.42 -10.56
CA ASP A 89 0.55 -13.62 -12.00
C ASP A 89 -0.23 -12.46 -12.65
N GLY A 90 -0.78 -11.55 -11.82
CA GLY A 90 -1.53 -10.41 -12.28
C GLY A 90 -2.93 -10.68 -12.79
N THR A 91 -3.40 -11.89 -12.66
CA THR A 91 -4.74 -12.28 -13.17
C THR A 91 -5.85 -11.90 -12.21
N VAL A 92 -5.56 -11.81 -10.91
CA VAL A 92 -6.54 -11.50 -9.86
C VAL A 92 -6.12 -10.26 -9.07
N LEU A 93 -7.07 -9.37 -8.86
CA LEU A 93 -6.93 -8.23 -7.96
C LEU A 93 -7.72 -8.50 -6.68
N TYR A 94 -7.09 -8.29 -5.54
CA TYR A 94 -7.71 -8.36 -4.22
C TYR A 94 -7.89 -6.96 -3.67
N THR A 95 -9.04 -6.70 -3.07
CA THR A 95 -9.40 -5.36 -2.61
C THR A 95 -10.04 -5.43 -1.23
N ALA A 96 -9.56 -4.59 -0.33
CA ALA A 96 -10.11 -4.42 1.01
C ALA A 96 -11.00 -3.17 1.06
N SER A 97 -12.02 -3.21 1.88
CA SER A 97 -12.95 -2.08 2.01
C SER A 97 -13.49 -1.91 3.43
N ALA A 98 -13.90 -0.69 3.73
CA ALA A 98 -14.66 -0.34 4.91
C ALA A 98 -16.05 -0.99 4.93
N ASP A 99 -16.48 -1.68 3.85
CA ASP A 99 -17.69 -2.50 3.84
C ASP A 99 -17.51 -3.86 4.55
N LYS A 100 -16.39 -4.06 5.28
CA LYS A 100 -16.05 -5.27 6.04
C LYS A 100 -15.77 -6.50 5.18
N THR A 101 -15.49 -6.30 3.91
CA THR A 101 -15.27 -7.41 2.97
C THR A 101 -14.01 -7.24 2.16
N VAL A 102 -13.44 -8.36 1.75
CA VAL A 102 -12.41 -8.42 0.73
C VAL A 102 -13.05 -8.98 -0.54
N MET A 103 -12.78 -8.37 -1.69
CA MET A 103 -13.28 -8.86 -2.97
C MET A 103 -12.12 -9.30 -3.86
N CYS A 104 -12.38 -10.31 -4.68
CA CYS A 104 -11.47 -10.82 -5.69
C CYS A 104 -12.06 -10.51 -7.06
N TRP A 105 -11.24 -9.92 -7.94
CA TRP A 105 -11.62 -9.49 -9.27
C TRP A 105 -10.72 -10.13 -10.30
N ASP A 106 -11.27 -10.56 -11.38
CA ASP A 106 -10.51 -10.95 -12.56
C ASP A 106 -10.10 -9.68 -13.31
N THR A 107 -8.80 -9.47 -13.47
CA THR A 107 -8.25 -8.28 -14.13
C THR A 107 -8.54 -8.25 -15.63
N THR A 108 -8.73 -9.43 -16.26
CA THR A 108 -8.97 -9.55 -17.70
C THR A 108 -10.40 -9.21 -18.07
N SER A 109 -11.35 -9.78 -17.33
CA SER A 109 -12.78 -9.58 -17.61
C SER A 109 -13.40 -8.41 -16.86
N GLY A 110 -12.71 -7.88 -15.84
CA GLY A 110 -13.24 -6.84 -14.96
C GLY A 110 -14.39 -7.33 -14.07
N THR A 111 -14.60 -8.65 -13.97
CA THR A 111 -15.73 -9.21 -13.23
C THR A 111 -15.32 -9.62 -11.82
N ARG A 112 -16.27 -9.48 -10.87
CA ARG A 112 -16.07 -9.94 -9.51
C ARG A 112 -16.15 -11.45 -9.44
N VAL A 113 -15.02 -12.11 -9.13
CA VAL A 113 -14.94 -13.56 -8.96
C VAL A 113 -15.52 -13.99 -7.62
N LYS A 114 -15.18 -13.26 -6.55
CA LYS A 114 -15.55 -13.65 -5.19
C LYS A 114 -15.72 -12.46 -4.25
N LYS A 115 -16.59 -12.61 -3.26
CA LYS A 115 -16.72 -11.72 -2.11
C LYS A 115 -16.45 -12.51 -0.83
N LEU A 116 -15.41 -12.16 -0.11
CA LEU A 116 -14.96 -12.80 1.13
C LEU A 116 -15.52 -12.02 2.32
N LYS A 117 -16.32 -12.70 3.13
CA LYS A 117 -16.97 -12.14 4.31
C LYS A 117 -16.45 -12.84 5.55
N GLY A 118 -16.03 -12.06 6.57
CA GLY A 118 -15.51 -12.62 7.82
C GLY A 118 -15.09 -11.55 8.83
N HIS A 119 -14.62 -10.39 8.35
CA HIS A 119 -14.36 -9.26 9.23
C HIS A 119 -15.63 -8.69 9.85
N SER A 120 -15.56 -8.32 11.11
CA SER A 120 -16.67 -7.66 11.83
C SER A 120 -16.60 -6.13 11.76
N SER A 121 -15.44 -5.56 11.44
CA SER A 121 -15.20 -4.13 11.26
C SER A 121 -14.50 -3.83 9.94
N PHE A 122 -14.04 -2.59 9.75
CA PHE A 122 -13.35 -2.13 8.54
C PHE A 122 -12.11 -2.97 8.27
N VAL A 123 -11.87 -3.28 7.00
CA VAL A 123 -10.65 -3.93 6.56
C VAL A 123 -9.70 -2.84 6.08
N ASN A 124 -8.52 -2.74 6.71
CA ASN A 124 -7.57 -1.65 6.44
C ASN A 124 -6.52 -2.03 5.38
N CYS A 125 -6.19 -3.31 5.29
CA CYS A 125 -5.09 -3.77 4.46
C CYS A 125 -5.35 -5.17 3.90
N VAL A 126 -4.77 -5.43 2.73
CA VAL A 126 -4.82 -6.74 2.06
C VAL A 126 -3.49 -7.02 1.36
N HIS A 127 -3.04 -8.25 1.40
CA HIS A 127 -1.83 -8.67 0.68
C HIS A 127 -1.99 -10.10 0.15
N SER A 128 -1.45 -10.37 -1.03
CA SER A 128 -1.46 -11.71 -1.62
C SER A 128 -0.14 -12.44 -1.37
N ALA A 129 -0.21 -13.76 -1.28
CA ALA A 129 0.97 -14.62 -1.18
C ALA A 129 1.80 -14.56 -2.45
N ARG A 130 3.13 -14.47 -2.31
CA ARG A 130 4.06 -14.44 -3.47
C ARG A 130 4.31 -15.83 -4.05
N ARG A 131 4.32 -16.86 -3.21
CA ARG A 131 4.62 -18.25 -3.60
C ARG A 131 3.62 -19.20 -2.96
N GLY A 132 3.46 -20.36 -3.58
CA GLY A 132 2.61 -21.42 -3.04
C GLY A 132 1.12 -21.30 -3.42
N PRO A 133 0.22 -21.70 -2.54
CA PRO A 133 -1.20 -21.63 -2.81
C PRO A 133 -1.69 -20.18 -2.87
N SER A 134 -2.79 -19.95 -3.59
CA SER A 134 -3.41 -18.62 -3.70
C SER A 134 -4.03 -18.20 -2.37
N LEU A 135 -3.19 -17.74 -1.45
CA LEU A 135 -3.58 -17.21 -0.16
C LEU A 135 -3.63 -15.68 -0.20
N VAL A 136 -4.53 -15.13 0.57
CA VAL A 136 -4.68 -13.70 0.80
C VAL A 136 -4.73 -13.46 2.30
N VAL A 137 -4.06 -12.43 2.77
CA VAL A 137 -4.15 -11.96 4.15
C VAL A 137 -4.85 -10.61 4.17
N SER A 138 -5.67 -10.40 5.17
CA SER A 138 -6.30 -9.10 5.43
C SER A 138 -6.24 -8.78 6.92
N GLY A 139 -6.09 -7.50 7.22
CA GLY A 139 -6.10 -6.97 8.58
C GLY A 139 -7.16 -5.89 8.72
N GLY A 140 -7.77 -5.79 9.88
CA GLY A 140 -8.85 -4.84 10.10
C GLY A 140 -8.93 -4.26 11.51
N ASP A 141 -9.89 -3.38 11.68
CA ASP A 141 -10.20 -2.71 12.96
C ASP A 141 -10.85 -3.66 13.99
N ASP A 142 -11.22 -4.86 13.57
CA ASP A 142 -11.72 -5.90 14.46
C ASP A 142 -10.60 -6.63 15.23
N CYS A 143 -9.39 -6.12 15.18
CA CYS A 143 -8.21 -6.70 15.81
C CYS A 143 -7.89 -8.11 15.31
N THR A 144 -8.33 -8.47 14.10
CA THR A 144 -8.05 -9.77 13.52
C THR A 144 -7.20 -9.67 12.27
N VAL A 145 -6.35 -10.67 12.07
CA VAL A 145 -5.71 -10.95 10.79
C VAL A 145 -6.33 -12.21 10.24
N LEU A 146 -7.02 -12.10 9.11
CA LEU A 146 -7.67 -13.23 8.45
C LEU A 146 -6.84 -13.70 7.26
N ILE A 147 -6.63 -15.01 7.21
CA ILE A 147 -6.00 -15.66 6.07
C ILE A 147 -7.09 -16.36 5.25
N TRP A 148 -7.12 -16.06 3.97
CA TRP A 148 -8.09 -16.58 3.03
C TRP A 148 -7.44 -17.52 2.05
N ASP A 149 -8.02 -18.68 1.88
CA ASP A 149 -7.81 -19.50 0.70
C ASP A 149 -8.85 -19.10 -0.34
N VAL A 150 -8.40 -18.59 -1.49
CA VAL A 150 -9.30 -18.11 -2.55
C VAL A 150 -10.26 -19.20 -3.02
N ARG A 151 -9.94 -20.47 -2.81
CA ARG A 151 -10.82 -21.61 -3.16
C ARG A 151 -12.00 -21.75 -2.19
N LYS A 152 -11.83 -21.34 -0.92
CA LYS A 152 -12.83 -21.48 0.14
C LYS A 152 -13.67 -20.22 0.29
N LYS A 153 -14.86 -20.34 0.88
CA LYS A 153 -15.74 -19.19 1.15
C LYS A 153 -15.51 -18.57 2.53
N ARG A 154 -14.91 -19.33 3.46
CA ARG A 154 -14.64 -18.90 4.83
C ARG A 154 -13.14 -18.68 5.01
N PRO A 155 -12.73 -17.83 5.95
CA PRO A 155 -11.31 -17.69 6.28
C PRO A 155 -10.72 -19.04 6.63
N ALA A 156 -9.52 -19.31 6.14
CA ALA A 156 -8.79 -20.54 6.45
C ALA A 156 -8.26 -20.52 7.88
N THR A 157 -7.79 -19.35 8.32
CA THR A 157 -7.22 -19.14 9.66
C THR A 157 -7.56 -17.74 10.13
N THR A 158 -7.81 -17.60 11.42
CA THR A 158 -8.01 -16.33 12.10
C THR A 158 -6.94 -16.18 13.17
N LEU A 159 -6.14 -15.10 13.06
CA LEU A 159 -5.15 -14.74 14.04
C LEU A 159 -5.67 -13.55 14.85
N GLN A 160 -5.77 -13.73 16.16
CA GLN A 160 -6.29 -12.69 17.03
C GLN A 160 -5.14 -11.77 17.49
N ASN A 161 -5.23 -10.50 17.13
CA ASN A 161 -4.35 -9.45 17.63
C ASN A 161 -4.97 -8.76 18.84
N THR A 162 -4.15 -8.01 19.58
CA THR A 162 -4.60 -7.23 20.75
C THR A 162 -5.22 -5.90 20.37
N PHE A 163 -4.76 -5.32 19.27
CA PHE A 163 -5.18 -4.00 18.76
C PHE A 163 -5.48 -4.06 17.27
N GLN A 164 -6.07 -2.97 16.75
CA GLN A 164 -6.38 -2.84 15.33
C GLN A 164 -5.12 -3.01 14.47
N VAL A 165 -5.33 -3.63 13.31
CA VAL A 165 -4.28 -3.91 12.34
C VAL A 165 -4.41 -2.94 11.18
N THR A 166 -3.35 -2.20 10.91
CA THR A 166 -3.30 -1.16 9.87
C THR A 166 -2.55 -1.62 8.61
N ALA A 167 -1.59 -2.54 8.78
CA ALA A 167 -0.80 -3.06 7.67
C ALA A 167 -0.48 -4.54 7.85
N VAL A 168 -0.50 -5.29 6.74
CA VAL A 168 -0.12 -6.71 6.70
C VAL A 168 0.71 -7.02 5.46
N THR A 169 1.58 -8.00 5.58
CA THR A 169 2.32 -8.56 4.44
C THR A 169 2.64 -10.04 4.68
N PHE A 170 2.74 -10.81 3.59
CA PHE A 170 3.32 -12.15 3.67
C PHE A 170 4.84 -12.08 3.67
N ASN A 171 5.49 -13.09 4.24
CA ASN A 171 6.88 -13.40 3.96
C ASN A 171 7.00 -14.02 2.55
N ASP A 172 8.20 -14.04 1.99
CA ASP A 172 8.46 -14.59 0.64
C ASP A 172 8.01 -16.05 0.49
N THR A 173 8.19 -16.87 1.51
CA THR A 173 7.74 -18.27 1.51
C THR A 173 6.25 -18.46 1.69
N SER A 174 5.50 -17.39 2.00
CA SER A 174 4.06 -17.43 2.33
C SER A 174 3.68 -18.33 3.53
N GLU A 175 4.66 -18.71 4.36
CA GLU A 175 4.45 -19.50 5.59
C GLU A 175 4.26 -18.61 6.83
N GLN A 176 4.67 -17.35 6.74
CA GLN A 176 4.57 -16.38 7.81
C GLN A 176 3.83 -15.14 7.33
N VAL A 177 3.11 -14.53 8.25
CA VAL A 177 2.45 -13.23 8.05
C VAL A 177 3.05 -12.23 9.02
N ILE A 178 3.27 -11.02 8.54
CA ILE A 178 3.75 -9.90 9.32
C ILE A 178 2.64 -8.87 9.40
N SER A 179 2.27 -8.48 10.60
CA SER A 179 1.23 -7.48 10.86
C SER A 179 1.81 -6.32 11.66
N GLY A 180 1.41 -5.11 11.31
CA GLY A 180 1.65 -3.88 12.07
C GLY A 180 0.33 -3.22 12.43
N GLY A 181 0.30 -2.47 13.50
CA GLY A 181 -0.91 -1.85 14.01
C GLY A 181 -0.66 -0.71 14.99
N ILE A 182 -1.69 -0.38 15.74
CA ILE A 182 -1.70 0.68 16.75
C ILE A 182 -0.84 0.33 17.97
N ASP A 183 -0.47 -0.93 18.14
CA ASP A 183 0.38 -1.40 19.23
C ASP A 183 1.89 -1.09 19.03
N ASN A 184 2.25 -0.36 17.99
CA ASN A 184 3.61 0.08 17.64
C ASN A 184 4.57 -1.10 17.35
N ASP A 185 4.16 -2.32 17.62
CA ASP A 185 4.93 -3.54 17.39
C ASP A 185 4.59 -4.15 16.02
N MET A 186 5.58 -4.65 15.33
CA MET A 186 5.34 -5.58 14.23
C MET A 186 5.38 -7.01 14.75
N LYS A 187 4.35 -7.77 14.43
CA LYS A 187 4.17 -9.17 14.87
C LYS A 187 4.35 -10.11 13.69
N VAL A 188 5.14 -11.13 13.88
CA VAL A 188 5.33 -12.20 12.90
C VAL A 188 4.60 -13.45 13.38
N TRP A 189 3.72 -13.95 12.53
CA TRP A 189 2.84 -15.07 12.79
C TRP A 189 3.24 -16.27 11.93
N ASP A 190 3.29 -17.45 12.54
CA ASP A 190 3.50 -18.71 11.83
C ASP A 190 2.15 -19.33 11.48
N LEU A 191 1.91 -19.54 10.18
CA LEU A 191 0.65 -20.11 9.69
C LEU A 191 0.51 -21.60 9.98
N ARG A 192 1.61 -22.32 10.17
CA ARG A 192 1.57 -23.75 10.49
C ARG A 192 1.16 -23.96 11.94
N LYS A 193 1.65 -23.11 12.83
CA LYS A 193 1.37 -23.19 14.28
C LYS A 193 0.17 -22.36 14.70
N ASN A 194 -0.35 -21.50 13.79
CA ASN A 194 -1.42 -20.52 14.06
C ASN A 194 -1.12 -19.67 15.30
N GLY A 195 0.11 -19.24 15.45
CA GLY A 195 0.57 -18.53 16.63
C GLY A 195 1.59 -17.45 16.34
N LEU A 196 1.77 -16.57 17.31
CA LEU A 196 2.78 -15.53 17.28
C LEU A 196 4.18 -16.19 17.42
N LEU A 197 5.05 -15.91 16.45
CA LEU A 197 6.42 -16.40 16.46
C LEU A 197 7.34 -15.45 17.23
N TYR A 198 7.36 -14.18 16.89
CA TYR A 198 8.10 -13.13 17.59
C TYR A 198 7.52 -11.74 17.30
N ARG A 199 8.00 -10.76 18.07
CA ARG A 199 7.67 -9.35 17.89
C ARG A 199 8.92 -8.55 17.54
N MET A 200 8.80 -7.60 16.63
CA MET A 200 9.85 -6.65 16.30
C MET A 200 9.44 -5.29 16.89
N ARG A 201 10.19 -4.87 17.89
CA ARG A 201 9.94 -3.63 18.64
C ARG A 201 10.89 -2.54 18.20
N GLY A 202 10.43 -1.30 18.23
CA GLY A 202 11.28 -0.15 17.95
C GLY A 202 10.51 1.08 17.51
N HIS A 203 9.40 0.97 16.78
CA HIS A 203 8.55 2.12 16.50
C HIS A 203 7.93 2.65 17.80
N ASN A 204 7.82 3.99 17.87
CA ASN A 204 7.25 4.67 19.02
C ASN A 204 5.76 5.00 18.84
N ASP A 205 5.24 4.80 17.64
CA ASP A 205 3.86 5.10 17.29
C ASP A 205 3.33 4.10 16.24
N THR A 206 2.08 4.23 15.87
CA THR A 206 1.32 3.36 14.97
C THR A 206 2.05 3.07 13.67
N VAL A 207 2.17 1.80 13.32
CA VAL A 207 2.68 1.37 12.01
C VAL A 207 1.61 1.58 10.96
N THR A 208 1.89 2.33 9.90
CA THR A 208 0.92 2.71 8.87
C THR A 208 1.04 1.91 7.58
N GLY A 209 2.23 1.45 7.26
CA GLY A 209 2.49 0.70 6.03
C GLY A 209 3.58 -0.35 6.19
N LEU A 210 3.44 -1.46 5.48
CA LEU A 210 4.43 -2.53 5.38
C LEU A 210 4.65 -2.88 3.91
N SER A 211 5.91 -3.09 3.55
CA SER A 211 6.29 -3.55 2.21
C SER A 211 7.44 -4.54 2.30
N LEU A 212 7.30 -5.69 1.64
CA LEU A 212 8.34 -6.72 1.60
C LEU A 212 9.34 -6.38 0.50
N SER A 213 10.63 -6.51 0.80
CA SER A 213 11.70 -6.32 -0.20
C SER A 213 11.55 -7.28 -1.38
N PRO A 214 12.09 -6.92 -2.57
CA PRO A 214 12.02 -7.79 -3.75
C PRO A 214 12.67 -9.17 -3.53
N ASP A 215 13.75 -9.22 -2.76
CA ASP A 215 14.48 -10.45 -2.40
C ASP A 215 13.84 -11.24 -1.25
N GLY A 216 12.82 -10.66 -0.59
CA GLY A 216 12.12 -11.30 0.53
C GLY A 216 12.88 -11.34 1.85
N SER A 217 14.07 -10.76 1.93
CA SER A 217 14.94 -10.81 3.14
C SER A 217 14.60 -9.74 4.15
N TYR A 218 14.00 -8.64 3.71
CA TYR A 218 13.72 -7.46 4.54
C TYR A 218 12.26 -7.00 4.42
N VAL A 219 11.78 -6.36 5.47
CA VAL A 219 10.50 -5.65 5.48
C VAL A 219 10.75 -4.19 5.76
N LEU A 220 10.13 -3.34 4.97
CA LEU A 220 10.06 -1.91 5.16
C LEU A 220 8.79 -1.60 5.96
N SER A 221 8.90 -0.79 6.98
CA SER A 221 7.77 -0.27 7.74
C SER A 221 7.77 1.24 7.75
N ASN A 222 6.61 1.83 7.61
CA ASN A 222 6.37 3.24 7.87
C ASN A 222 5.51 3.37 9.14
N ALA A 223 5.79 4.39 9.97
CA ALA A 223 5.03 4.64 11.18
C ALA A 223 4.80 6.12 11.45
N MET A 224 3.82 6.42 12.28
CA MET A 224 3.48 7.81 12.67
C MET A 224 4.55 8.50 13.52
N ASP A 225 5.60 7.77 13.95
CA ASP A 225 6.77 8.30 14.62
C ASP A 225 7.73 9.07 13.68
N ASN A 226 7.31 9.34 12.44
CA ASN A 226 8.10 10.00 11.38
C ASN A 226 9.37 9.22 11.01
N THR A 227 9.37 7.91 11.17
CA THR A 227 10.47 7.04 10.76
C THR A 227 10.00 5.94 9.81
N VAL A 228 10.82 5.69 8.79
CA VAL A 228 10.73 4.49 7.97
C VAL A 228 11.86 3.56 8.39
N ARG A 229 11.58 2.28 8.59
CA ARG A 229 12.58 1.31 9.08
C ARG A 229 12.65 0.08 8.21
N ILE A 230 13.86 -0.46 8.10
CA ILE A 230 14.13 -1.75 7.45
C ILE A 230 14.40 -2.78 8.54
N TRP A 231 13.72 -3.91 8.45
CA TRP A 231 13.80 -5.02 9.37
C TRP A 231 14.24 -6.30 8.67
N ASP A 232 15.17 -7.03 9.29
CA ASP A 232 15.60 -8.32 8.82
C ASP A 232 14.60 -9.40 9.26
N VAL A 233 13.98 -10.08 8.29
CA VAL A 233 12.98 -11.13 8.52
C VAL A 233 13.52 -12.54 8.25
N ARG A 234 14.81 -12.67 7.97
CA ARG A 234 15.43 -13.97 7.75
C ARG A 234 15.35 -14.84 9.01
N PRO A 235 15.26 -16.16 8.87
CA PRO A 235 15.10 -17.08 10.00
C PRO A 235 16.19 -16.96 11.07
N PHE A 236 17.44 -16.75 10.65
CA PHE A 236 18.63 -16.71 11.52
C PHE A 236 19.16 -15.29 11.77
N ALA A 237 18.30 -14.28 11.63
CA ALA A 237 18.68 -12.91 11.90
C ALA A 237 18.98 -12.66 13.39
N PRO A 238 19.85 -11.68 13.70
CA PRO A 238 20.12 -11.26 15.09
C PRO A 238 18.84 -10.90 15.86
N GLN A 239 18.95 -10.84 17.18
CA GLN A 239 17.81 -10.50 18.04
C GLN A 239 17.30 -9.07 17.78
N GLU A 240 18.19 -8.13 17.54
CA GLU A 240 17.86 -6.79 17.05
C GLU A 240 17.71 -6.83 15.53
N ARG A 241 16.46 -6.85 15.08
CA ARG A 241 16.11 -6.99 13.67
C ARG A 241 16.03 -5.67 12.91
N CYS A 242 16.04 -4.52 13.61
CA CYS A 242 16.06 -3.21 12.98
C CYS A 242 17.43 -2.91 12.39
N VAL A 243 17.54 -2.94 11.06
CA VAL A 243 18.82 -2.76 10.35
C VAL A 243 19.10 -1.30 10.03
N LYS A 244 18.07 -0.57 9.59
CA LYS A 244 18.19 0.82 9.14
C LYS A 244 16.97 1.64 9.53
N ILE A 245 17.22 2.93 9.79
CA ILE A 245 16.19 3.93 10.08
C ILE A 245 16.38 5.08 9.10
N PHE A 246 15.28 5.52 8.49
CA PHE A 246 15.21 6.68 7.60
C PHE A 246 14.33 7.74 8.24
N GLN A 247 14.70 8.98 8.06
CA GLN A 247 14.01 10.14 8.61
C GLN A 247 13.87 11.23 7.53
N GLY A 248 12.97 12.18 7.77
CA GLY A 248 12.78 13.35 6.90
C GLY A 248 11.35 13.57 6.48
N HIS A 249 10.56 12.51 6.28
CA HIS A 249 9.12 12.63 6.05
C HIS A 249 8.38 12.95 7.35
N GLN A 250 7.17 13.44 7.24
CA GLN A 250 6.35 13.87 8.38
C GLN A 250 4.95 13.25 8.29
N HIS A 251 4.44 12.87 9.45
CA HIS A 251 3.03 12.57 9.66
C HIS A 251 2.35 13.75 10.35
N ASN A 252 1.13 14.06 9.95
CA ASN A 252 0.29 15.08 10.59
C ASN A 252 -0.71 14.41 11.53
N PHE A 253 -1.38 15.26 12.34
CA PHE A 253 -2.46 14.86 13.23
C PHE A 253 -3.71 14.30 12.50
N GLU A 254 -3.77 14.37 11.17
CA GLU A 254 -4.84 13.76 10.37
C GLU A 254 -4.82 12.23 10.41
N ASN A 255 -3.76 11.62 10.94
CA ASN A 255 -3.60 10.17 11.12
C ASN A 255 -3.86 9.33 9.86
N ILE A 256 -3.45 9.86 8.71
CA ILE A 256 -3.57 9.17 7.43
C ILE A 256 -2.57 8.00 7.39
N LEU A 257 -3.02 6.86 6.91
CA LEU A 257 -2.17 5.69 6.73
C LEU A 257 -1.27 5.87 5.49
N LEU A 258 -0.11 6.48 5.70
CA LEU A 258 0.88 6.67 4.65
C LEU A 258 1.60 5.35 4.36
N ARG A 259 1.72 5.01 3.08
CA ARG A 259 2.33 3.76 2.64
C ARG A 259 3.77 3.97 2.20
N CYS A 260 4.52 2.88 2.25
CA CYS A 260 5.90 2.82 1.80
C CYS A 260 6.09 1.72 0.76
N SER A 261 7.05 1.90 -0.13
CA SER A 261 7.38 0.94 -1.19
C SER A 261 8.87 0.75 -1.39
N TRP A 262 9.23 -0.40 -1.96
CA TRP A 262 10.58 -0.72 -2.39
C TRP A 262 10.71 -0.51 -3.90
N SER A 263 11.89 -0.04 -4.33
CA SER A 263 12.25 -0.14 -5.75
C SER A 263 12.48 -1.60 -6.15
N PRO A 264 12.26 -1.96 -7.42
CA PRO A 264 12.43 -3.34 -7.90
C PRO A 264 13.85 -3.88 -7.75
N ASP A 265 14.85 -3.01 -7.76
CA ASP A 265 16.26 -3.34 -7.56
C ASP A 265 16.68 -3.43 -6.07
N GLY A 266 15.77 -3.08 -5.14
CA GLY A 266 16.04 -3.08 -3.70
C GLY A 266 16.99 -1.98 -3.22
N ARG A 267 17.43 -1.07 -4.10
CA ARG A 267 18.40 -0.01 -3.76
C ARG A 267 17.76 1.24 -3.21
N ARG A 268 16.50 1.49 -3.53
CA ARG A 268 15.77 2.69 -3.12
C ARG A 268 14.51 2.29 -2.35
N VAL A 269 14.11 3.15 -1.44
CA VAL A 269 12.83 3.05 -0.74
C VAL A 269 12.11 4.38 -0.84
N ALA A 270 10.79 4.33 -0.92
CA ALA A 270 9.97 5.52 -0.99
C ALA A 270 8.87 5.50 0.06
N ALA A 271 8.48 6.67 0.52
CA ALA A 271 7.28 6.86 1.34
C ALA A 271 6.63 8.20 1.04
N GLY A 272 5.31 8.21 1.22
CA GLY A 272 4.53 9.43 1.22
C GLY A 272 4.76 10.24 2.50
N SER A 273 4.43 11.53 2.46
CA SER A 273 4.55 12.43 3.59
C SER A 273 3.39 13.42 3.62
N SER A 274 3.01 13.82 4.82
CA SER A 274 1.98 14.85 5.02
C SER A 274 2.47 16.27 4.72
N ASP A 275 3.77 16.46 4.49
CA ASP A 275 4.35 17.74 4.08
C ASP A 275 4.21 18.02 2.57
N ARG A 276 3.36 17.27 1.85
CA ARG A 276 3.04 17.38 0.41
C ARG A 276 4.17 16.93 -0.52
N HIS A 277 5.14 16.17 0.01
CA HIS A 277 6.26 15.66 -0.77
C HIS A 277 6.29 14.13 -0.75
N ALA A 278 6.77 13.54 -1.83
CA ALA A 278 7.19 12.16 -1.84
C ALA A 278 8.70 12.10 -1.56
N TYR A 279 9.10 11.22 -0.67
CA TYR A 279 10.49 11.03 -0.28
C TYR A 279 11.03 9.72 -0.83
N ILE A 280 12.26 9.78 -1.33
CA ILE A 280 12.98 8.61 -1.82
C ILE A 280 14.36 8.61 -1.18
N TRP A 281 14.71 7.49 -0.54
CA TRP A 281 16.00 7.28 0.11
C TRP A 281 16.80 6.19 -0.59
N ASP A 282 18.12 6.30 -0.51
CA ASP A 282 19.04 5.21 -0.82
C ASP A 282 19.12 4.25 0.37
N THR A 283 18.90 2.96 0.12
CA THR A 283 18.98 1.94 1.15
C THR A 283 20.38 1.77 1.71
N THR A 284 21.43 2.06 0.94
CA THR A 284 22.82 1.88 1.35
C THR A 284 23.30 3.03 2.23
N THR A 285 23.18 4.24 1.75
CA THR A 285 23.70 5.45 2.41
C THR A 285 22.74 6.06 3.42
N ARG A 286 21.45 5.71 3.37
CA ARG A 286 20.33 6.27 4.17
C ARG A 286 20.06 7.76 3.87
N HIS A 287 20.66 8.33 2.84
CA HIS A 287 20.40 9.71 2.45
C HIS A 287 19.14 9.83 1.62
N ILE A 288 18.48 10.98 1.72
CA ILE A 288 17.38 11.34 0.83
C ILE A 288 17.99 11.63 -0.54
N LEU A 289 17.59 10.84 -1.54
CA LEU A 289 17.96 11.06 -2.93
C LEU A 289 17.07 12.11 -3.57
N TYR A 290 15.76 11.97 -3.38
CA TYR A 290 14.78 12.86 -3.97
C TYR A 290 13.73 13.27 -2.94
N LYS A 291 13.36 14.54 -3.00
CA LYS A 291 12.20 15.11 -2.35
C LYS A 291 11.33 15.71 -3.45
N LEU A 292 10.29 15.00 -3.87
CA LEU A 292 9.47 15.35 -5.03
C LEU A 292 8.33 16.28 -4.59
N PRO A 293 8.34 17.55 -5.00
CA PRO A 293 7.26 18.48 -4.75
C PRO A 293 6.18 18.37 -5.82
N GLY A 294 5.05 19.02 -5.60
CA GLY A 294 4.00 19.20 -6.62
C GLY A 294 2.59 19.02 -6.07
N HIS A 295 2.43 18.17 -5.09
CA HIS A 295 1.15 17.95 -4.44
C HIS A 295 0.73 19.12 -3.53
N ASN A 296 -0.58 19.34 -3.45
CA ASN A 296 -1.19 20.34 -2.56
C ASN A 296 -1.74 19.73 -1.25
N GLY A 297 -1.79 18.40 -1.18
CA GLY A 297 -2.26 17.63 -0.02
C GLY A 297 -1.22 16.59 0.44
N SER A 298 -1.56 15.86 1.50
CA SER A 298 -0.74 14.76 2.00
C SER A 298 -0.54 13.69 0.93
N VAL A 299 0.70 13.26 0.71
CA VAL A 299 1.01 12.16 -0.21
C VAL A 299 0.81 10.84 0.50
N ASN A 300 -0.18 10.07 0.10
CA ASN A 300 -0.57 8.84 0.79
C ASN A 300 0.26 7.63 0.38
N THR A 301 0.53 7.52 -0.91
CA THR A 301 1.21 6.35 -1.48
C THR A 301 2.20 6.78 -2.53
N VAL A 302 3.34 6.12 -2.55
CA VAL A 302 4.38 6.28 -3.57
C VAL A 302 4.77 4.89 -4.03
N GLU A 303 4.77 4.65 -5.34
CA GLU A 303 5.07 3.34 -5.92
C GLU A 303 6.06 3.45 -7.07
N PHE A 304 6.95 2.46 -7.16
CA PHE A 304 7.90 2.33 -8.25
C PHE A 304 7.35 1.45 -9.37
N HIS A 305 7.67 1.80 -10.61
CA HIS A 305 7.42 0.93 -11.73
C HIS A 305 8.36 -0.30 -11.70
N PRO A 306 7.85 -1.52 -12.00
CA PRO A 306 8.65 -2.74 -11.84
C PRO A 306 9.82 -2.89 -12.81
N LYS A 307 9.82 -2.19 -13.94
CA LYS A 307 10.85 -2.32 -14.99
C LYS A 307 11.54 -1.02 -15.35
N GLU A 308 10.83 0.08 -15.29
CA GLU A 308 11.29 1.39 -15.76
C GLU A 308 11.56 2.32 -14.57
N PRO A 309 12.42 3.33 -14.74
CA PRO A 309 12.73 4.28 -13.68
C PRO A 309 11.59 5.30 -13.46
N ILE A 310 10.36 4.82 -13.47
CA ILE A 310 9.16 5.63 -13.26
C ILE A 310 8.69 5.48 -11.82
N ILE A 311 8.32 6.58 -11.22
CA ILE A 311 7.69 6.65 -9.92
C ILE A 311 6.34 7.34 -10.02
N MET A 312 5.42 6.88 -9.20
CA MET A 312 4.09 7.45 -9.10
C MET A 312 3.83 7.86 -7.66
N SER A 313 3.24 9.02 -7.47
CA SER A 313 2.78 9.51 -6.19
C SER A 313 1.31 9.89 -6.23
N VAL A 314 0.61 9.59 -5.14
CA VAL A 314 -0.83 9.81 -5.01
C VAL A 314 -1.11 10.56 -3.72
N SER A 315 -1.99 11.56 -3.79
CA SER A 315 -2.26 12.47 -2.70
C SER A 315 -3.76 12.67 -2.45
N ASN A 316 -4.06 13.17 -1.25
CA ASN A 316 -5.40 13.64 -0.87
C ASN A 316 -5.90 14.84 -1.69
N ASP A 317 -5.02 15.50 -2.45
CA ASP A 317 -5.42 16.59 -3.36
C ASP A 317 -6.15 16.10 -4.61
N LYS A 318 -6.42 14.78 -4.70
CA LYS A 318 -7.06 14.12 -5.85
C LYS A 318 -6.20 14.17 -7.11
N GLN A 319 -4.90 14.30 -6.97
CA GLN A 319 -3.97 14.32 -8.08
C GLN A 319 -2.99 13.16 -7.99
N ILE A 320 -2.54 12.76 -9.15
CA ILE A 320 -1.54 11.73 -9.31
C ILE A 320 -0.44 12.31 -10.16
N PHE A 321 0.77 12.16 -9.69
CA PHE A 321 1.95 12.52 -10.46
C PHE A 321 2.71 11.27 -10.83
N ILE A 322 3.08 11.21 -12.09
CA ILE A 322 3.95 10.19 -12.66
C ILE A 322 5.18 10.91 -13.18
N GLY A 323 6.33 10.47 -12.76
CA GLY A 323 7.61 11.07 -13.14
C GLY A 323 8.69 10.03 -13.32
N GLU A 324 9.69 10.33 -14.13
CA GLU A 324 10.87 9.54 -14.32
C GLU A 324 11.95 9.98 -13.32
N ILE A 325 12.64 9.00 -12.71
CA ILE A 325 13.74 9.21 -11.78
C ILE A 325 15.01 8.60 -12.39
N GLU A 326 16.08 9.38 -12.44
CA GLU A 326 17.40 8.91 -12.88
C GLU A 326 18.14 8.08 -11.82
#